data_dd09bad26f3ae44d1f100988c68fa9fe
#
_entry.id   dd09bad26f3ae44d1f100988c68fa9fe
#
_cell.length_a   1.000
_cell.length_b   1.000
_cell.length_c   1.000
_cell.angle_alpha   90.00
_cell.angle_beta   90.00
_cell.angle_gamma   90.00
#
_symmetry.space_group_name_H-M   'P 1'
#
loop_
_entity.id
_entity.type
_entity.pdbx_description
1 polymer ?
#
loop_
_entity_poly.entity_id
_entity_poly.type
_entity_poly.pdbx_seq_one_letter_code
_entity_poly.pdbx_strand_id
1 'polypeptide(L)'
;MGNKRSDSNNFIKQGSILAAASVLSRVIGLLYRSPMTAIIGDKSNGLYSYAFEIYSFALILSSYSMPLAVSKLLSGKFARKEYHNGYRIFKYALAFASTAGFVMMAIIFFAAPAIERFTGYEGLTIPLRVLSPTIFVVAVAGTMRGFFQSRKTMIPTAVSQIVEQIFNAAVSIFAAWLFVKVSTDSNRAGMGAAGGTLGTLVGAIAGLAFLIFLFIAYRPRMHVHLTHDRATHDDTPREIGHMLAITIIPIILSQTVYQASGIIDGTLFGKLYAGDDRSVMVGIFSKYRTLINVPVAISSAMASSMIPTLVSLRAVGNNDSFRAKLATSVKVNMFVAIPCAVGLMVLGKPIMKMLFPSTDYVISGRLLFYGGAAVIFYALSTITNAALQGLDKMNLPVRHSAISLAIHVVLVVVLLKFTNLGVYVLMIGTVTYPLVVCILNWISVNKYARYKQEITKSFLLPLAASAVMGGVIAIIRLPFGDVTNLSYVVNFVSAGMCILIGILIYFAVIFLMKGLTHEDLLDFPMGLRIERIARKLHLMK
;
A
#
# COMPACT_ATOMS: atom_id res chain seq x y z
N MET A 1 6.18 -30.58 -24.14
CA MET A 1 5.29 -29.40 -24.04
C MET A 1 4.38 -29.40 -22.82
N GLY A 2 4.01 -30.54 -22.23
CA GLY A 2 3.13 -30.63 -21.05
C GLY A 2 3.66 -30.00 -19.76
N ASN A 3 4.96 -30.11 -19.49
CA ASN A 3 5.57 -29.63 -18.23
C ASN A 3 5.60 -28.08 -18.10
N LYS A 4 5.79 -27.34 -19.21
CA LYS A 4 5.81 -25.86 -19.17
C LYS A 4 4.44 -25.24 -18.89
N ARG A 5 3.33 -25.86 -19.34
CA ARG A 5 1.97 -25.41 -19.03
C ARG A 5 1.58 -25.67 -17.56
N SER A 6 2.02 -26.80 -17.00
CA SER A 6 1.82 -27.14 -15.58
C SER A 6 2.55 -26.17 -14.65
N ASP A 7 3.81 -25.82 -14.96
CA ASP A 7 4.62 -24.87 -14.19
C ASP A 7 4.05 -23.44 -14.24
N SER A 8 3.55 -23.00 -15.42
CA SER A 8 2.92 -21.70 -15.59
C SER A 8 1.61 -21.59 -14.78
N ASN A 9 0.75 -22.60 -14.83
CA ASN A 9 -0.49 -22.64 -14.05
C ASN A 9 -0.24 -22.66 -12.54
N ASN A 10 0.80 -23.35 -12.11
CA ASN A 10 1.17 -23.39 -10.68
C ASN A 10 1.71 -22.04 -10.20
N PHE A 11 2.50 -21.34 -11.01
CA PHE A 11 3.01 -19.99 -10.70
C PHE A 11 1.87 -18.97 -10.58
N ILE A 12 0.91 -18.97 -11.51
CA ILE A 12 -0.26 -18.10 -11.48
C ILE A 12 -1.11 -18.37 -10.22
N LYS A 13 -1.34 -19.65 -9.90
CA LYS A 13 -2.07 -20.05 -8.68
C LYS A 13 -1.38 -19.57 -7.40
N GLN A 14 -0.07 -19.69 -7.30
CA GLN A 14 0.70 -19.25 -6.14
C GLN A 14 0.68 -17.71 -6.01
N GLY A 15 0.83 -16.98 -7.12
CA GLY A 15 0.72 -15.52 -7.15
C GLY A 15 -0.68 -15.03 -6.72
N SER A 16 -1.74 -15.72 -7.17
CA SER A 16 -3.12 -15.41 -6.78
C SER A 16 -3.38 -15.63 -5.29
N ILE A 17 -2.79 -16.67 -4.68
CA ILE A 17 -2.89 -16.92 -3.23
C ILE A 17 -2.28 -15.77 -2.44
N LEU A 18 -1.08 -15.33 -2.83
CA LEU A 18 -0.40 -14.21 -2.15
C LEU A 18 -1.17 -12.89 -2.33
N ALA A 19 -1.71 -12.64 -3.52
CA ALA A 19 -2.52 -11.46 -3.79
C ALA A 19 -3.81 -11.46 -2.94
N ALA A 20 -4.51 -12.59 -2.86
CA ALA A 20 -5.71 -12.74 -2.04
C ALA A 20 -5.40 -12.54 -0.54
N ALA A 21 -4.30 -13.12 -0.03
CA ALA A 21 -3.85 -12.92 1.34
C ALA A 21 -3.51 -11.45 1.63
N SER A 22 -2.85 -10.77 0.69
CA SER A 22 -2.52 -9.35 0.83
C SER A 22 -3.76 -8.45 0.85
N VAL A 23 -4.78 -8.76 0.04
CA VAL A 23 -6.07 -8.06 0.07
C VAL A 23 -6.79 -8.32 1.40
N LEU A 24 -6.86 -9.57 1.84
CA LEU A 24 -7.48 -9.93 3.11
C LEU A 24 -6.78 -9.23 4.29
N SER A 25 -5.46 -9.20 4.31
CA SER A 25 -4.68 -8.49 5.32
C SER A 25 -5.01 -6.99 5.36
N ARG A 26 -5.20 -6.35 4.21
CA ARG A 26 -5.60 -4.93 4.14
C ARG A 26 -7.02 -4.70 4.64
N VAL A 27 -7.95 -5.61 4.32
CA VAL A 27 -9.32 -5.55 4.82
C VAL A 27 -9.35 -5.69 6.35
N ILE A 28 -8.64 -6.67 6.91
CA ILE A 28 -8.48 -6.82 8.37
C ILE A 28 -7.87 -5.55 8.95
N GLY A 29 -6.82 -5.01 8.30
CA GLY A 29 -6.15 -3.78 8.70
C GLY A 29 -7.07 -2.55 8.74
N LEU A 30 -8.00 -2.44 7.81
CA LEU A 30 -9.01 -1.36 7.80
C LEU A 30 -10.06 -1.56 8.91
N LEU A 31 -10.55 -2.79 9.05
CA LEU A 31 -11.64 -3.10 10.00
C LEU A 31 -11.24 -2.89 11.46
N TYR A 32 -10.02 -3.33 11.88
CA TYR A 32 -9.62 -3.15 13.28
C TYR A 32 -9.23 -1.69 13.60
N ARG A 33 -8.81 -0.91 12.61
CA ARG A 33 -8.47 0.51 12.83
C ARG A 33 -9.66 1.34 13.30
N SER A 34 -10.86 1.03 12.83
CA SER A 34 -12.09 1.74 13.25
C SER A 34 -12.30 1.65 14.77
N PRO A 35 -12.46 0.46 15.41
CA PRO A 35 -12.61 0.37 16.86
C PRO A 35 -11.37 0.85 17.63
N MET A 36 -10.16 0.57 17.14
CA MET A 36 -8.94 1.04 17.77
C MET A 36 -8.91 2.56 17.86
N THR A 37 -9.17 3.27 16.76
CA THR A 37 -9.15 4.75 16.75
C THR A 37 -10.29 5.36 17.54
N ALA A 38 -11.43 4.67 17.68
CA ALA A 38 -12.51 5.08 18.56
C ALA A 38 -12.08 5.07 20.05
N ILE A 39 -11.23 4.09 20.44
CA ILE A 39 -10.70 3.98 21.81
C ILE A 39 -9.65 5.06 22.09
N ILE A 40 -8.68 5.25 21.16
CA ILE A 40 -7.52 6.11 21.42
C ILE A 40 -7.74 7.59 21.08
N GLY A 41 -8.71 7.90 20.23
CA GLY A 41 -9.01 9.27 19.75
C GLY A 41 -8.03 9.79 18.70
N ASP A 42 -8.31 10.98 18.16
CA ASP A 42 -7.55 11.57 17.05
C ASP A 42 -6.12 11.95 17.43
N LYS A 43 -5.88 12.47 18.63
CA LYS A 43 -4.54 12.85 19.10
C LYS A 43 -3.60 11.65 19.15
N SER A 44 -4.02 10.56 19.79
CA SER A 44 -3.24 9.32 19.85
C SER A 44 -3.08 8.68 18.46
N ASN A 45 -4.11 8.74 17.61
CA ASN A 45 -4.04 8.23 16.24
C ASN A 45 -3.05 9.02 15.38
N GLY A 46 -2.88 10.32 15.62
CA GLY A 46 -1.85 11.13 14.99
C GLY A 46 -0.44 10.64 15.33
N LEU A 47 -0.18 10.45 16.65
CA LEU A 47 1.10 9.90 17.13
C LEU A 47 1.35 8.49 16.59
N TYR A 48 0.35 7.61 16.64
CA TYR A 48 0.40 6.26 16.06
C TYR A 48 0.78 6.31 14.58
N SER A 49 0.09 7.14 13.80
CA SER A 49 0.28 7.21 12.35
C SER A 49 1.65 7.76 11.99
N TYR A 50 2.12 8.77 12.69
CA TYR A 50 3.44 9.34 12.43
C TYR A 50 4.58 8.40 12.89
N ALA A 51 4.42 7.73 14.04
CA ALA A 51 5.34 6.67 14.45
C ALA A 51 5.43 5.55 13.40
N PHE A 52 4.28 5.21 12.78
CA PHE A 52 4.21 4.19 11.74
C PHE A 52 4.89 4.64 10.41
N GLU A 53 4.86 5.93 10.06
CA GLU A 53 5.61 6.49 8.94
C GLU A 53 7.13 6.35 9.16
N ILE A 54 7.63 6.72 10.36
CA ILE A 54 9.04 6.58 10.72
C ILE A 54 9.46 5.10 10.69
N TYR A 55 8.66 4.22 11.28
CA TYR A 55 8.88 2.78 11.26
C TYR A 55 8.94 2.23 9.83
N SER A 56 8.00 2.61 8.97
CA SER A 56 7.94 2.14 7.58
C SER A 56 9.18 2.56 6.80
N PHE A 57 9.66 3.77 7.01
CA PHE A 57 10.90 4.25 6.40
C PHE A 57 12.13 3.50 6.91
N ALA A 58 12.20 3.25 8.23
CA ALA A 58 13.27 2.46 8.83
C ALA A 58 13.31 1.02 8.29
N LEU A 59 12.13 0.41 8.05
CA LEU A 59 12.01 -0.89 7.40
C LEU A 59 12.56 -0.88 5.98
N ILE A 60 12.29 0.18 5.20
CA ILE A 60 12.80 0.28 3.83
C ILE A 60 14.31 0.27 3.83
N LEU A 61 14.91 1.05 4.71
CA LEU A 61 16.37 1.15 4.83
C LEU A 61 17.01 -0.16 5.32
N SER A 62 16.33 -0.92 6.17
CA SER A 62 16.91 -2.11 6.81
C SER A 62 16.60 -3.44 6.11
N SER A 63 15.38 -3.64 5.61
CA SER A 63 14.94 -5.00 5.30
C SER A 63 13.84 -5.18 4.26
N TYR A 64 13.25 -4.10 3.75
CA TYR A 64 12.10 -4.17 2.83
C TYR A 64 12.37 -5.03 1.58
N SER A 65 13.59 -4.97 1.06
CA SER A 65 14.00 -5.70 -0.15
C SER A 65 14.38 -7.17 0.10
N MET A 66 14.51 -7.59 1.37
CA MET A 66 14.98 -8.94 1.74
C MET A 66 14.17 -10.08 1.13
N PRO A 67 12.81 -10.09 1.19
CA PRO A 67 12.05 -11.18 0.61
C PRO A 67 12.34 -11.38 -0.88
N LEU A 68 12.44 -10.28 -1.62
CA LEU A 68 12.67 -10.31 -3.06
C LEU A 68 14.11 -10.71 -3.40
N ALA A 69 15.10 -10.11 -2.73
CA ALA A 69 16.51 -10.39 -2.96
C ALA A 69 16.86 -11.85 -2.65
N VAL A 70 16.45 -12.34 -1.48
CA VAL A 70 16.67 -13.72 -1.06
C VAL A 70 15.96 -14.69 -1.99
N SER A 71 14.68 -14.44 -2.32
CA SER A 71 13.93 -15.29 -3.25
C SER A 71 14.61 -15.38 -4.61
N LYS A 72 15.07 -14.25 -5.17
CA LYS A 72 15.75 -14.20 -6.48
C LYS A 72 17.06 -14.98 -6.47
N LEU A 73 17.94 -14.72 -5.50
CA LEU A 73 19.26 -15.32 -5.42
C LEU A 73 19.19 -16.84 -5.16
N LEU A 74 18.37 -17.25 -4.19
CA LEU A 74 18.20 -18.66 -3.85
C LEU A 74 17.55 -19.45 -4.99
N SER A 75 16.51 -18.88 -5.65
CA SER A 75 15.86 -19.54 -6.79
C SER A 75 16.86 -19.86 -7.91
N GLY A 76 17.77 -18.91 -8.19
CA GLY A 76 18.83 -19.12 -9.18
C GLY A 76 19.79 -20.27 -8.82
N LYS A 77 20.20 -20.35 -7.55
CA LYS A 77 21.07 -21.42 -7.06
C LYS A 77 20.35 -22.77 -7.03
N PHE A 78 19.13 -22.82 -6.49
CA PHE A 78 18.35 -24.05 -6.41
C PHE A 78 17.95 -24.61 -7.78
N ALA A 79 17.75 -23.76 -8.79
CA ALA A 79 17.49 -24.20 -10.16
C ALA A 79 18.68 -24.95 -10.77
N ARG A 80 19.91 -24.57 -10.40
CA ARG A 80 21.15 -25.23 -10.80
C ARG A 80 21.54 -26.39 -9.89
N LYS A 81 20.73 -26.70 -8.86
CA LYS A 81 20.99 -27.70 -7.81
C LYS A 81 22.21 -27.38 -6.94
N GLU A 82 22.61 -26.11 -6.88
CA GLU A 82 23.67 -25.59 -6.00
C GLU A 82 23.10 -25.32 -4.60
N TYR A 83 22.69 -26.38 -3.89
CA TYR A 83 21.96 -26.25 -2.62
C TYR A 83 22.85 -25.70 -1.51
N HIS A 84 24.12 -26.12 -1.47
CA HIS A 84 25.08 -25.65 -0.46
C HIS A 84 25.24 -24.13 -0.53
N ASN A 85 25.51 -23.60 -1.72
CA ASN A 85 25.62 -22.15 -1.96
C ASN A 85 24.31 -21.43 -1.66
N GLY A 86 23.15 -21.98 -2.04
CA GLY A 86 21.86 -21.41 -1.72
C GLY A 86 21.65 -21.26 -0.21
N TYR A 87 21.94 -22.29 0.59
CA TYR A 87 21.81 -22.21 2.05
C TYR A 87 22.86 -21.29 2.68
N ARG A 88 24.06 -21.18 2.12
CA ARG A 88 25.05 -20.17 2.54
C ARG A 88 24.52 -18.76 2.32
N ILE A 89 24.02 -18.45 1.12
CA ILE A 89 23.38 -17.15 0.83
C ILE A 89 22.25 -16.86 1.83
N PHE A 90 21.39 -17.83 2.15
CA PHE A 90 20.34 -17.66 3.15
C PHE A 90 20.88 -17.31 4.53
N LYS A 91 21.93 -18.01 5.00
CA LYS A 91 22.57 -17.71 6.31
C LYS A 91 23.15 -16.30 6.36
N TYR A 92 23.89 -15.90 5.30
CA TYR A 92 24.46 -14.55 5.22
C TYR A 92 23.37 -13.46 5.10
N ALA A 93 22.32 -13.71 4.31
CA ALA A 93 21.19 -12.80 4.21
C ALA A 93 20.45 -12.66 5.56
N LEU A 94 20.29 -13.76 6.30
CA LEU A 94 19.69 -13.74 7.64
C LEU A 94 20.55 -12.97 8.64
N ALA A 95 21.86 -13.19 8.63
CA ALA A 95 22.81 -12.46 9.48
C ALA A 95 22.79 -10.96 9.15
N PHE A 96 22.84 -10.61 7.86
CA PHE A 96 22.77 -9.21 7.39
C PHE A 96 21.45 -8.55 7.83
N ALA A 97 20.30 -9.20 7.56
CA ALA A 97 18.98 -8.66 7.92
C ALA A 97 18.82 -8.52 9.44
N SER A 98 19.32 -9.50 10.22
CA SER A 98 19.31 -9.44 11.68
C SER A 98 20.15 -8.28 12.20
N THR A 99 21.37 -8.10 11.68
CA THR A 99 22.26 -7.01 12.08
C THR A 99 21.70 -5.64 11.67
N ALA A 100 21.29 -5.49 10.41
CA ALA A 100 20.71 -4.24 9.91
C ALA A 100 19.40 -3.89 10.63
N GLY A 101 18.53 -4.87 10.86
CA GLY A 101 17.29 -4.72 11.61
C GLY A 101 17.55 -4.34 13.08
N PHE A 102 18.53 -4.97 13.73
CA PHE A 102 18.90 -4.65 15.12
C PHE A 102 19.51 -3.24 15.24
N VAL A 103 20.41 -2.88 14.35
CA VAL A 103 21.02 -1.53 14.33
C VAL A 103 19.94 -0.47 14.13
N MET A 104 19.03 -0.67 13.16
CA MET A 104 17.96 0.28 12.91
C MET A 104 16.97 0.35 14.08
N MET A 105 16.62 -0.78 14.69
CA MET A 105 15.85 -0.85 15.92
C MET A 105 16.50 0.01 17.02
N ALA A 106 17.79 -0.18 17.27
CA ALA A 106 18.54 0.56 18.28
C ALA A 106 18.56 2.05 17.97
N ILE A 107 18.81 2.44 16.72
CA ILE A 107 18.78 3.84 16.28
C ILE A 107 17.43 4.48 16.61
N ILE A 108 16.31 3.88 16.19
CA ILE A 108 14.98 4.44 16.45
C ILE A 108 14.65 4.45 17.93
N PHE A 109 14.99 3.40 18.69
CA PHE A 109 14.71 3.30 20.12
C PHE A 109 15.41 4.41 20.92
N PHE A 110 16.70 4.63 20.68
CA PHE A 110 17.48 5.64 21.40
C PHE A 110 17.25 7.06 20.86
N ALA A 111 17.01 7.21 19.55
CA ALA A 111 16.72 8.50 18.94
C ALA A 111 15.26 8.97 19.17
N ALA A 112 14.36 8.14 19.67
CA ALA A 112 12.95 8.48 19.83
C ALA A 112 12.70 9.81 20.59
N PRO A 113 13.39 10.13 21.73
CA PRO A 113 13.20 11.42 22.40
C PRO A 113 13.73 12.61 21.58
N ALA A 114 14.79 12.40 20.79
CA ALA A 114 15.31 13.43 19.89
C ALA A 114 14.37 13.69 18.72
N ILE A 115 13.77 12.64 18.17
CA ILE A 115 12.76 12.73 17.10
C ILE A 115 11.53 13.47 17.60
N GLU A 116 11.02 13.17 18.79
CA GLU A 116 9.90 13.88 19.42
C GLU A 116 10.18 15.37 19.56
N ARG A 117 11.33 15.73 20.14
CA ARG A 117 11.76 17.15 20.28
C ARG A 117 11.94 17.85 18.93
N PHE A 118 12.51 17.13 17.95
CA PHE A 118 12.74 17.68 16.62
C PHE A 118 11.43 17.94 15.86
N THR A 119 10.44 17.07 15.99
CA THR A 119 9.18 17.14 15.25
C THR A 119 8.08 17.90 15.99
N GLY A 120 8.21 18.07 17.31
CA GLY A 120 7.24 18.75 18.16
C GLY A 120 5.96 17.94 18.42
N TYR A 121 5.97 16.63 18.21
CA TYR A 121 4.84 15.75 18.54
C TYR A 121 4.98 15.18 19.94
N GLU A 122 4.49 15.88 20.95
CA GLU A 122 4.55 15.46 22.35
C GLU A 122 3.91 14.07 22.56
N GLY A 123 4.67 13.18 23.23
CA GLY A 123 4.26 11.81 23.51
C GLY A 123 4.62 10.80 22.41
N LEU A 124 5.35 11.20 21.35
CA LEU A 124 5.78 10.32 20.25
C LEU A 124 6.83 9.29 20.67
N THR A 125 7.62 9.58 21.69
CA THR A 125 8.69 8.69 22.19
C THR A 125 8.17 7.31 22.58
N ILE A 126 7.01 7.23 23.24
CA ILE A 126 6.47 5.97 23.74
C ILE A 126 6.10 5.02 22.58
N PRO A 127 5.25 5.41 21.63
CA PRO A 127 4.90 4.53 20.50
C PRO A 127 6.10 4.18 19.61
N LEU A 128 7.09 5.07 19.43
CA LEU A 128 8.30 4.77 18.68
C LEU A 128 9.15 3.70 19.37
N ARG A 129 9.32 3.77 20.68
CA ARG A 129 10.06 2.74 21.45
C ARG A 129 9.36 1.39 21.42
N VAL A 130 8.03 1.36 21.55
CA VAL A 130 7.25 0.13 21.45
C VAL A 130 7.33 -0.48 20.06
N LEU A 131 7.34 0.35 19.02
CA LEU A 131 7.32 -0.10 17.62
C LEU A 131 8.73 -0.49 17.11
N SER A 132 9.81 0.09 17.67
CA SER A 132 11.17 -0.14 17.16
C SER A 132 11.61 -1.61 17.13
N PRO A 133 11.31 -2.50 18.11
CA PRO A 133 11.68 -3.91 18.04
C PRO A 133 11.03 -4.65 16.85
N THR A 134 9.92 -4.14 16.37
CA THR A 134 9.24 -4.71 15.20
C THR A 134 10.14 -4.68 13.95
N ILE A 135 11.02 -3.68 13.84
CA ILE A 135 11.96 -3.55 12.71
C ILE A 135 12.86 -4.79 12.62
N PHE A 136 13.42 -5.21 13.75
CA PHE A 136 14.24 -6.43 13.82
C PHE A 136 13.44 -7.67 13.48
N VAL A 137 12.27 -7.84 14.08
CA VAL A 137 11.39 -9.00 13.87
C VAL A 137 10.99 -9.14 12.40
N VAL A 138 10.57 -8.03 11.76
CA VAL A 138 10.17 -8.01 10.35
C VAL A 138 11.34 -8.23 9.40
N ALA A 139 12.56 -7.78 9.75
CA ALA A 139 13.76 -8.04 8.97
C ALA A 139 14.07 -9.53 8.87
N VAL A 140 13.99 -10.23 10.00
CA VAL A 140 14.17 -11.70 10.07
C VAL A 140 13.03 -12.41 9.33
N ALA A 141 11.77 -12.04 9.60
CA ALA A 141 10.59 -12.62 8.94
C ALA A 141 10.63 -12.45 7.42
N GLY A 142 11.06 -11.27 6.94
CA GLY A 142 11.20 -10.98 5.51
C GLY A 142 12.20 -11.91 4.82
N THR A 143 13.34 -12.16 5.44
CA THR A 143 14.35 -13.09 4.94
C THR A 143 13.82 -14.52 4.89
N MET A 144 13.10 -14.97 5.91
CA MET A 144 12.46 -16.29 5.94
C MET A 144 11.34 -16.42 4.88
N ARG A 145 10.55 -15.37 4.67
CA ARG A 145 9.57 -15.34 3.56
C ARG A 145 10.27 -15.52 2.21
N GLY A 146 11.38 -14.82 1.99
CA GLY A 146 12.21 -14.96 0.78
C GLY A 146 12.72 -16.39 0.56
N PHE A 147 13.12 -17.08 1.62
CA PHE A 147 13.49 -18.48 1.57
C PHE A 147 12.37 -19.38 1.04
N PHE A 148 11.16 -19.28 1.61
CA PHE A 148 10.02 -20.08 1.14
C PHE A 148 9.58 -19.71 -0.28
N GLN A 149 9.59 -18.43 -0.64
CA GLN A 149 9.29 -17.96 -1.99
C GLN A 149 10.28 -18.53 -3.02
N SER A 150 11.56 -18.68 -2.67
CA SER A 150 12.57 -19.30 -3.53
C SER A 150 12.27 -20.77 -3.86
N ARG A 151 11.48 -21.43 -3.02
CA ARG A 151 10.98 -22.81 -3.22
C ARG A 151 9.71 -22.87 -4.08
N LYS A 152 9.37 -21.79 -4.77
CA LYS A 152 8.16 -21.66 -5.61
C LYS A 152 6.84 -21.85 -4.84
N THR A 153 6.83 -21.61 -3.51
CA THR A 153 5.61 -21.64 -2.70
C THR A 153 5.38 -20.29 -2.02
N MET A 154 4.20 -19.72 -2.23
CA MET A 154 3.79 -18.46 -1.62
C MET A 154 2.92 -18.67 -0.37
N ILE A 155 2.50 -19.91 -0.10
CA ILE A 155 1.61 -20.25 1.01
C ILE A 155 2.19 -19.84 2.38
N PRO A 156 3.47 -20.14 2.72
CA PRO A 156 4.04 -19.72 3.99
C PRO A 156 4.02 -18.20 4.19
N THR A 157 4.32 -17.45 3.12
CA THR A 157 4.24 -15.98 3.14
C THR A 157 2.81 -15.51 3.38
N ALA A 158 1.85 -16.04 2.63
CA ALA A 158 0.44 -15.67 2.72
C ALA A 158 -0.13 -15.95 4.12
N VAL A 159 0.09 -17.15 4.66
CA VAL A 159 -0.40 -17.53 5.99
C VAL A 159 0.28 -16.70 7.08
N SER A 160 1.61 -16.49 7.00
CA SER A 160 2.32 -15.66 7.98
C SER A 160 1.78 -14.22 8.04
N GLN A 161 1.38 -13.63 6.90
CA GLN A 161 0.77 -12.31 6.84
C GLN A 161 -0.62 -12.28 7.47
N ILE A 162 -1.43 -13.31 7.24
CA ILE A 162 -2.77 -13.42 7.85
C ILE A 162 -2.65 -13.58 9.37
N VAL A 163 -1.76 -14.47 9.85
CA VAL A 163 -1.48 -14.66 11.27
C VAL A 163 -1.04 -13.34 11.91
N GLU A 164 -0.08 -12.65 11.28
CA GLU A 164 0.39 -11.32 11.72
C GLU A 164 -0.78 -10.34 11.88
N GLN A 165 -1.68 -10.27 10.91
CA GLN A 165 -2.81 -9.32 10.94
C GLN A 165 -3.87 -9.68 11.98
N ILE A 166 -4.14 -10.96 12.21
CA ILE A 166 -5.09 -11.41 13.24
C ILE A 166 -4.58 -11.02 14.63
N PHE A 167 -3.31 -11.34 14.93
CA PHE A 167 -2.72 -10.99 16.22
C PHE A 167 -2.57 -9.47 16.38
N ASN A 168 -2.15 -8.76 15.31
CA ASN A 168 -2.10 -7.31 15.30
C ASN A 168 -3.47 -6.70 15.64
N ALA A 169 -4.54 -7.13 14.97
CA ALA A 169 -5.88 -6.61 15.20
C ALA A 169 -6.36 -6.84 16.65
N ALA A 170 -6.23 -8.07 17.14
CA ALA A 170 -6.67 -8.43 18.49
C ALA A 170 -5.88 -7.67 19.57
N VAL A 171 -4.55 -7.67 19.47
CA VAL A 171 -3.68 -7.05 20.47
C VAL A 171 -3.73 -5.53 20.40
N SER A 172 -3.81 -4.92 19.21
CA SER A 172 -3.94 -3.46 19.07
C SER A 172 -5.19 -2.94 19.79
N ILE A 173 -6.33 -3.58 19.60
CA ILE A 173 -7.58 -3.17 20.24
C ILE A 173 -7.48 -3.34 21.77
N PHE A 174 -7.04 -4.51 22.22
CA PHE A 174 -6.94 -4.82 23.64
C PHE A 174 -5.92 -3.92 24.35
N ALA A 175 -4.70 -3.78 23.79
CA ALA A 175 -3.65 -2.98 24.38
C ALA A 175 -3.99 -1.48 24.34
N ALA A 176 -4.63 -0.99 23.27
CA ALA A 176 -5.12 0.39 23.19
C ALA A 176 -6.12 0.68 24.32
N TRP A 177 -7.09 -0.21 24.52
CA TRP A 177 -8.07 -0.07 25.62
C TRP A 177 -7.38 -0.10 26.99
N LEU A 178 -6.50 -1.06 27.22
CA LEU A 178 -5.82 -1.22 28.51
C LEU A 178 -4.93 0.01 28.81
N PHE A 179 -4.11 0.44 27.84
CA PHE A 179 -3.16 1.53 28.03
C PHE A 179 -3.87 2.87 28.23
N VAL A 180 -4.96 3.13 27.51
CA VAL A 180 -5.78 4.33 27.74
C VAL A 180 -6.44 4.31 29.12
N LYS A 181 -6.89 3.13 29.60
CA LYS A 181 -7.51 2.99 30.92
C LYS A 181 -6.54 3.23 32.09
N VAL A 182 -5.29 2.80 31.94
CA VAL A 182 -4.25 2.88 33.03
C VAL A 182 -3.44 4.18 32.94
N SER A 183 -3.58 4.97 31.86
CA SER A 183 -2.81 6.18 31.62
C SER A 183 -3.32 7.35 32.46
N THR A 184 -2.39 8.24 32.81
CA THR A 184 -2.70 9.57 33.33
C THR A 184 -3.00 10.53 32.18
N ASP A 185 -3.73 11.61 32.43
CA ASP A 185 -4.11 12.57 31.38
C ASP A 185 -2.92 13.14 30.60
N SER A 186 -1.79 13.37 31.27
CA SER A 186 -0.55 13.86 30.63
C SER A 186 0.06 12.87 29.62
N ASN A 187 -0.06 11.55 29.84
CA ASN A 187 0.54 10.51 29.01
C ASN A 187 -0.46 9.77 28.10
N ARG A 188 -1.75 10.10 28.23
CA ARG A 188 -2.85 9.36 27.60
C ARG A 188 -2.68 9.21 26.07
N ALA A 189 -2.26 10.28 25.40
CA ALA A 189 -2.09 10.26 23.96
C ALA A 189 -0.96 9.32 23.50
N GLY A 190 0.20 9.41 24.16
CA GLY A 190 1.35 8.53 23.88
C GLY A 190 1.07 7.07 24.22
N MET A 191 0.41 6.81 25.35
CA MET A 191 0.03 5.47 25.79
C MET A 191 -1.01 4.83 24.85
N GLY A 192 -2.03 5.59 24.42
CA GLY A 192 -3.00 5.10 23.44
C GLY A 192 -2.35 4.72 22.12
N ALA A 193 -1.44 5.55 21.61
CA ALA A 193 -0.65 5.26 20.41
C ALA A 193 0.25 4.02 20.61
N ALA A 194 0.88 3.89 21.79
CA ALA A 194 1.73 2.74 22.12
C ALA A 194 0.94 1.42 22.17
N GLY A 195 -0.29 1.44 22.70
CA GLY A 195 -1.17 0.28 22.67
C GLY A 195 -1.47 -0.19 21.24
N GLY A 196 -1.77 0.75 20.33
CA GLY A 196 -1.95 0.44 18.91
C GLY A 196 -0.69 -0.14 18.25
N THR A 197 0.50 0.40 18.57
CA THR A 197 1.78 -0.07 18.01
C THR A 197 2.22 -1.41 18.60
N LEU A 198 1.86 -1.73 19.84
CA LEU A 198 2.16 -3.03 20.46
C LEU A 198 1.54 -4.19 19.70
N GLY A 199 0.32 -4.01 19.17
CA GLY A 199 -0.30 -5.02 18.32
C GLY A 199 0.52 -5.34 17.07
N THR A 200 1.15 -4.33 16.47
CA THR A 200 2.03 -4.53 15.31
C THR A 200 3.25 -5.37 15.69
N LEU A 201 3.85 -5.13 16.86
CA LEU A 201 4.98 -5.91 17.36
C LEU A 201 4.58 -7.37 17.60
N VAL A 202 3.50 -7.59 18.36
CA VAL A 202 3.03 -8.95 18.69
C VAL A 202 2.60 -9.71 17.43
N GLY A 203 1.92 -9.04 16.50
CA GLY A 203 1.57 -9.61 15.21
C GLY A 203 2.80 -10.06 14.42
N ALA A 204 3.83 -9.21 14.33
CA ALA A 204 5.09 -9.55 13.67
C ALA A 204 5.80 -10.75 14.32
N ILE A 205 5.82 -10.81 15.67
CA ILE A 205 6.37 -11.95 16.43
C ILE A 205 5.58 -13.23 16.11
N ALA A 206 4.26 -13.17 16.10
CA ALA A 206 3.41 -14.32 15.77
C ALA A 206 3.66 -14.83 14.33
N GLY A 207 3.74 -13.90 13.36
CA GLY A 207 4.10 -14.23 11.98
C GLY A 207 5.48 -14.84 11.84
N LEU A 208 6.48 -14.32 12.55
CA LEU A 208 7.84 -14.86 12.60
C LEU A 208 7.86 -16.24 13.26
N ALA A 209 7.18 -16.44 14.39
CA ALA A 209 7.09 -17.72 15.08
C ALA A 209 6.52 -18.81 14.18
N PHE A 210 5.47 -18.49 13.41
CA PHE A 210 4.91 -19.38 12.40
C PHE A 210 5.93 -19.76 11.33
N LEU A 211 6.71 -18.80 10.82
CA LEU A 211 7.74 -19.07 9.82
C LEU A 211 8.88 -19.90 10.37
N ILE A 212 9.30 -19.69 11.63
CA ILE A 212 10.31 -20.48 12.31
C ILE A 212 9.81 -21.93 12.49
N PHE A 213 8.57 -22.10 12.92
CA PHE A 213 7.96 -23.43 13.03
C PHE A 213 8.01 -24.18 11.70
N LEU A 214 7.60 -23.54 10.62
CA LEU A 214 7.66 -24.15 9.28
C LEU A 214 9.11 -24.44 8.83
N PHE A 215 10.04 -23.56 9.16
CA PHE A 215 11.46 -23.77 8.81
C PHE A 215 12.05 -24.98 9.55
N ILE A 216 11.72 -25.16 10.83
CA ILE A 216 12.13 -26.33 11.60
C ILE A 216 11.52 -27.60 10.98
N ALA A 217 10.23 -27.60 10.64
CA ALA A 217 9.58 -28.70 9.96
C ALA A 217 10.17 -29.02 8.56
N TYR A 218 10.79 -28.02 7.92
CA TYR A 218 11.45 -28.18 6.62
C TYR A 218 12.89 -28.74 6.72
N ARG A 219 13.53 -28.69 7.88
CA ARG A 219 14.93 -29.14 8.10
C ARG A 219 15.27 -30.53 7.53
N PRO A 220 14.45 -31.58 7.70
CA PRO A 220 14.76 -32.89 7.14
C PRO A 220 14.91 -32.86 5.60
N ARG A 221 14.03 -32.12 4.91
CA ARG A 221 14.10 -31.96 3.46
C ARG A 221 15.36 -31.20 3.02
N MET A 222 15.82 -30.27 3.85
CA MET A 222 17.05 -29.52 3.60
C MET A 222 18.28 -30.45 3.59
N HIS A 223 18.37 -31.40 4.53
CA HIS A 223 19.43 -32.40 4.54
C HIS A 223 19.45 -33.27 3.28
N VAL A 224 18.28 -33.74 2.83
CA VAL A 224 18.15 -34.49 1.57
C VAL A 224 18.60 -33.67 0.36
N HIS A 225 18.33 -32.36 0.32
CA HIS A 225 18.82 -31.51 -0.77
C HIS A 225 20.35 -31.40 -0.77
N LEU A 226 20.96 -31.26 0.41
CA LEU A 226 22.41 -31.14 0.53
C LEU A 226 23.16 -32.40 0.04
N THR A 227 22.57 -33.60 0.18
CA THR A 227 23.16 -34.85 -0.37
C THR A 227 23.11 -34.91 -1.90
N HIS A 228 22.29 -34.09 -2.54
CA HIS A 228 22.17 -34.00 -4.00
C HIS A 228 22.75 -32.70 -4.57
N ASP A 229 23.66 -32.07 -3.84
CA ASP A 229 24.30 -30.83 -4.26
C ASP A 229 25.18 -31.03 -5.50
N ARG A 230 25.16 -30.07 -6.41
CA ARG A 230 25.96 -30.08 -7.65
C ARG A 230 26.84 -28.83 -7.78
N ALA A 231 27.09 -28.15 -6.67
CA ALA A 231 27.97 -26.98 -6.70
C ALA A 231 29.40 -27.40 -7.10
N THR A 232 29.93 -26.77 -8.12
CA THR A 232 31.33 -26.93 -8.58
C THR A 232 32.27 -25.94 -7.91
N HIS A 233 31.75 -24.88 -7.34
CA HIS A 233 32.47 -23.82 -6.64
C HIS A 233 31.66 -23.37 -5.42
N ASP A 234 32.35 -23.12 -4.32
CA ASP A 234 31.79 -22.57 -3.11
C ASP A 234 31.85 -21.04 -3.14
N ASP A 235 30.66 -20.40 -3.17
CA ASP A 235 30.58 -18.94 -3.12
C ASP A 235 31.24 -18.39 -1.84
N THR A 236 32.19 -17.49 -1.99
CA THR A 236 32.85 -16.86 -0.85
C THR A 236 31.95 -15.85 -0.13
N PRO A 237 32.23 -15.52 1.14
CA PRO A 237 31.45 -14.47 1.85
C PRO A 237 31.42 -13.12 1.13
N ARG A 238 32.53 -12.78 0.44
CA ARG A 238 32.65 -11.53 -0.33
C ARG A 238 31.76 -11.55 -1.58
N GLU A 239 31.69 -12.65 -2.29
CA GLU A 239 30.80 -12.83 -3.45
C GLU A 239 29.35 -12.77 -3.04
N ILE A 240 28.98 -13.45 -1.95
CA ILE A 240 27.63 -13.42 -1.40
C ILE A 240 27.24 -11.99 -0.99
N GLY A 241 28.12 -11.28 -0.28
CA GLY A 241 27.90 -9.88 0.11
C GLY A 241 27.71 -8.97 -1.10
N HIS A 242 28.52 -9.14 -2.15
CA HIS A 242 28.39 -8.39 -3.39
C HIS A 242 27.07 -8.67 -4.13
N MET A 243 26.66 -9.96 -4.25
CA MET A 243 25.37 -10.34 -4.84
C MET A 243 24.17 -9.73 -4.09
N LEU A 244 24.22 -9.77 -2.75
CA LEU A 244 23.20 -9.15 -1.92
C LEU A 244 23.16 -7.63 -2.13
N ALA A 245 24.33 -6.95 -2.07
CA ALA A 245 24.40 -5.49 -2.20
C ALA A 245 23.87 -4.99 -3.55
N ILE A 246 24.30 -5.59 -4.66
CA ILE A 246 23.81 -5.22 -6.01
C ILE A 246 22.30 -5.43 -6.14
N THR A 247 21.74 -6.42 -5.45
CA THR A 247 20.30 -6.70 -5.53
C THR A 247 19.50 -5.77 -4.61
N ILE A 248 20.00 -5.47 -3.42
CA ILE A 248 19.28 -4.76 -2.36
C ILE A 248 19.34 -3.24 -2.54
N ILE A 249 20.53 -2.67 -2.82
CA ILE A 249 20.75 -1.22 -2.84
C ILE A 249 19.84 -0.48 -3.83
N PRO A 250 19.67 -0.92 -5.10
CA PRO A 250 18.79 -0.24 -6.04
C PRO A 250 17.33 -0.23 -5.59
N ILE A 251 16.87 -1.31 -4.93
CA ILE A 251 15.50 -1.42 -4.43
C ILE A 251 15.30 -0.47 -3.26
N ILE A 252 16.26 -0.42 -2.31
CA ILE A 252 16.21 0.52 -1.18
C ILE A 252 16.14 1.95 -1.69
N LEU A 253 17.05 2.36 -2.58
CA LEU A 253 17.09 3.72 -3.12
C LEU A 253 15.76 4.13 -3.77
N SER A 254 15.21 3.24 -4.60
CA SER A 254 13.92 3.49 -5.26
C SER A 254 12.78 3.66 -4.27
N GLN A 255 12.68 2.78 -3.29
CA GLN A 255 11.61 2.81 -2.27
C GLN A 255 11.78 3.98 -1.30
N THR A 256 13.01 4.34 -0.95
CA THR A 256 13.30 5.50 -0.09
C THR A 256 12.74 6.79 -0.68
N VAL A 257 13.01 7.05 -1.97
CA VAL A 257 12.49 8.25 -2.65
C VAL A 257 10.96 8.25 -2.69
N TYR A 258 10.36 7.08 -2.96
CA TYR A 258 8.90 6.98 -3.07
C TYR A 258 8.17 7.19 -1.72
N GLN A 259 8.76 6.71 -0.62
CA GLN A 259 8.15 6.80 0.71
C GLN A 259 8.57 8.03 1.53
N ALA A 260 9.58 8.77 1.06
CA ALA A 260 10.09 9.95 1.78
C ALA A 260 9.04 11.05 1.99
N SER A 261 8.05 11.18 1.08
CA SER A 261 7.02 12.21 1.18
C SER A 261 6.25 12.15 2.50
N GLY A 262 5.87 10.96 2.98
CA GLY A 262 5.10 10.82 4.22
C GLY A 262 5.84 11.35 5.46
N ILE A 263 7.12 10.99 5.60
CA ILE A 263 7.95 11.50 6.71
C ILE A 263 8.18 12.99 6.60
N ILE A 264 8.48 13.47 5.38
CA ILE A 264 8.71 14.89 5.13
C ILE A 264 7.47 15.69 5.48
N ASP A 265 6.30 15.25 5.04
CA ASP A 265 5.02 15.88 5.33
C ASP A 265 4.75 15.96 6.83
N GLY A 266 4.88 14.84 7.54
CA GLY A 266 4.69 14.81 8.98
C GLY A 266 5.69 15.70 9.72
N THR A 267 6.97 15.69 9.31
CA THR A 267 8.01 16.52 9.92
C THR A 267 7.78 18.01 9.67
N LEU A 268 7.50 18.39 8.41
CA LEU A 268 7.24 19.79 8.05
C LEU A 268 6.00 20.33 8.76
N PHE A 269 4.93 19.53 8.79
CA PHE A 269 3.71 19.91 9.49
C PHE A 269 3.95 20.06 10.99
N GLY A 270 4.64 19.12 11.63
CA GLY A 270 4.98 19.19 13.05
C GLY A 270 5.80 20.44 13.43
N LYS A 271 6.68 20.90 12.51
CA LYS A 271 7.54 22.08 12.75
C LYS A 271 6.91 23.41 12.37
N LEU A 272 6.18 23.46 11.29
CA LEU A 272 5.74 24.72 10.67
C LEU A 272 4.27 25.05 10.97
N TYR A 273 3.49 24.06 11.39
CA TYR A 273 2.11 24.30 11.79
C TYR A 273 2.05 24.99 13.15
N ALA A 274 1.40 26.15 13.19
CA ALA A 274 1.36 27.01 14.38
C ALA A 274 0.32 26.57 15.44
N GLY A 275 -0.62 25.65 15.12
CA GLY A 275 -1.65 25.20 16.04
C GLY A 275 -1.13 24.19 17.06
N ASP A 276 -1.75 24.17 18.26
CA ASP A 276 -1.41 23.20 19.31
C ASP A 276 -2.03 21.82 19.08
N ASP A 277 -2.97 21.72 18.13
CA ASP A 277 -3.71 20.52 17.79
C ASP A 277 -3.03 19.69 16.66
N ARG A 278 -1.73 19.92 16.40
CA ARG A 278 -0.97 19.27 15.30
C ARG A 278 -1.13 17.75 15.26
N SER A 279 -1.07 17.08 16.41
CA SER A 279 -1.26 15.62 16.48
C SER A 279 -2.68 15.18 16.11
N VAL A 280 -3.69 15.98 16.50
CA VAL A 280 -5.10 15.74 16.13
C VAL A 280 -5.28 15.88 14.62
N MET A 281 -4.73 16.93 14.03
CA MET A 281 -4.81 17.18 12.59
C MET A 281 -4.14 16.08 11.76
N VAL A 282 -2.96 15.61 12.19
CA VAL A 282 -2.30 14.45 11.56
C VAL A 282 -3.11 13.17 11.75
N GLY A 283 -3.77 13.00 12.89
CA GLY A 283 -4.69 11.90 13.16
C GLY A 283 -5.88 11.87 12.19
N ILE A 284 -6.51 13.02 11.98
CA ILE A 284 -7.60 13.20 11.00
C ILE A 284 -7.10 12.94 9.57
N PHE A 285 -5.94 13.52 9.21
CA PHE A 285 -5.32 13.34 7.90
C PHE A 285 -4.95 11.87 7.61
N SER A 286 -4.50 11.13 8.61
CA SER A 286 -4.17 9.71 8.45
C SER A 286 -5.38 8.84 8.09
N LYS A 287 -6.56 9.18 8.60
CA LYS A 287 -7.83 8.52 8.26
C LYS A 287 -8.23 8.81 6.81
N TYR A 288 -8.07 10.08 6.37
CA TYR A 288 -8.23 10.46 4.97
C TYR A 288 -7.30 9.63 4.06
N ARG A 289 -5.99 9.56 4.37
CA ARG A 289 -5.03 8.75 3.61
C ARG A 289 -5.39 7.26 3.59
N THR A 290 -5.89 6.73 4.69
CA THR A 290 -6.32 5.33 4.77
C THR A 290 -7.41 5.03 3.73
N LEU A 291 -8.39 5.91 3.58
CA LEU A 291 -9.47 5.74 2.60
C LEU A 291 -9.00 5.93 1.15
N ILE A 292 -8.15 6.92 0.89
CA ILE A 292 -7.54 7.11 -0.45
C ILE A 292 -6.74 5.87 -0.87
N ASN A 293 -6.03 5.23 0.06
CA ASN A 293 -5.19 4.07 -0.25
C ASN A 293 -5.98 2.79 -0.59
N VAL A 294 -7.26 2.69 -0.25
CA VAL A 294 -8.07 1.49 -0.57
C VAL A 294 -8.22 1.29 -2.09
N PRO A 295 -8.71 2.27 -2.87
CA PRO A 295 -8.77 2.13 -4.33
C PRO A 295 -7.38 2.03 -4.98
N VAL A 296 -6.38 2.77 -4.45
CA VAL A 296 -5.00 2.73 -4.95
C VAL A 296 -4.38 1.34 -4.82
N ALA A 297 -4.77 0.58 -3.79
CA ALA A 297 -4.32 -0.80 -3.63
C ALA A 297 -4.78 -1.71 -4.77
N ILE A 298 -5.98 -1.50 -5.31
CA ILE A 298 -6.48 -2.23 -6.49
C ILE A 298 -5.62 -1.90 -7.70
N SER A 299 -5.32 -0.62 -7.91
CA SER A 299 -4.43 -0.16 -8.98
C SER A 299 -3.03 -0.77 -8.88
N SER A 300 -2.48 -0.91 -7.67
CA SER A 300 -1.19 -1.54 -7.43
C SER A 300 -1.18 -3.02 -7.79
N ALA A 301 -2.26 -3.75 -7.49
CA ALA A 301 -2.41 -5.14 -7.87
C ALA A 301 -2.47 -5.32 -9.39
N MET A 302 -3.23 -4.45 -10.08
CA MET A 302 -3.32 -4.43 -11.55
C MET A 302 -1.95 -4.11 -12.19
N ALA A 303 -1.25 -3.10 -11.69
CA ALA A 303 0.09 -2.73 -12.16
C ALA A 303 1.07 -3.90 -12.03
N SER A 304 1.09 -4.57 -10.89
CA SER A 304 1.97 -5.72 -10.65
C SER A 304 1.70 -6.88 -11.60
N SER A 305 0.44 -7.14 -11.95
CA SER A 305 0.06 -8.19 -12.90
C SER A 305 0.40 -7.83 -14.35
N MET A 306 0.44 -6.55 -14.69
CA MET A 306 0.72 -6.04 -16.02
C MET A 306 2.22 -6.11 -16.38
N ILE A 307 3.12 -5.88 -15.42
CA ILE A 307 4.57 -5.76 -15.65
C ILE A 307 5.14 -6.96 -16.42
N PRO A 308 4.94 -8.24 -16.04
CA PRO A 308 5.50 -9.38 -16.75
C PRO A 308 5.04 -9.45 -18.21
N THR A 309 3.77 -9.13 -18.46
CA THR A 309 3.19 -9.11 -19.81
C THR A 309 3.85 -8.02 -20.66
N LEU A 310 4.01 -6.81 -20.14
CA LEU A 310 4.66 -5.72 -20.87
C LEU A 310 6.13 -6.02 -21.17
N VAL A 311 6.86 -6.60 -20.20
CA VAL A 311 8.26 -7.02 -20.39
C VAL A 311 8.37 -8.07 -21.50
N SER A 312 7.49 -9.08 -21.52
CA SER A 312 7.51 -10.12 -22.55
C SER A 312 7.17 -9.57 -23.94
N LEU A 313 6.19 -8.69 -24.05
CA LEU A 313 5.83 -8.04 -25.32
C LEU A 313 6.98 -7.16 -25.85
N ARG A 314 7.67 -6.47 -24.94
CA ARG A 314 8.83 -5.65 -25.29
C ARG A 314 10.01 -6.51 -25.77
N ALA A 315 10.26 -7.63 -25.10
CA ALA A 315 11.36 -8.55 -25.45
C ALA A 315 11.22 -9.15 -26.87
N VAL A 316 10.00 -9.38 -27.33
CA VAL A 316 9.73 -9.88 -28.68
C VAL A 316 9.53 -8.74 -29.72
N GLY A 317 9.72 -7.48 -29.34
CA GLY A 317 9.60 -6.32 -30.23
C GLY A 317 8.16 -5.98 -30.64
N ASN A 318 7.14 -6.58 -30.02
CA ASN A 318 5.73 -6.33 -30.36
C ASN A 318 5.20 -5.06 -29.68
N ASN A 319 5.54 -3.92 -30.26
CA ASN A 319 5.20 -2.61 -29.72
C ASN A 319 3.69 -2.29 -29.84
N ASP A 320 2.98 -2.86 -30.80
CA ASP A 320 1.54 -2.61 -30.96
C ASP A 320 0.75 -3.31 -29.88
N SER A 321 1.03 -4.59 -29.60
CA SER A 321 0.44 -5.31 -28.49
C SER A 321 0.83 -4.69 -27.13
N PHE A 322 2.04 -4.15 -27.00
CA PHE A 322 2.44 -3.40 -25.81
C PHE A 322 1.54 -2.19 -25.59
N ARG A 323 1.33 -1.37 -26.64
CA ARG A 323 0.47 -0.17 -26.57
C ARG A 323 -0.99 -0.54 -26.28
N ALA A 324 -1.52 -1.57 -26.95
CA ALA A 324 -2.87 -2.06 -26.74
C ALA A 324 -3.06 -2.52 -25.28
N LYS A 325 -2.13 -3.33 -24.74
CA LYS A 325 -2.19 -3.78 -23.33
C LYS A 325 -2.11 -2.64 -22.34
N LEU A 326 -1.26 -1.66 -22.61
CA LEU A 326 -1.16 -0.45 -21.76
C LEU A 326 -2.47 0.36 -21.82
N ALA A 327 -3.05 0.56 -23.01
CA ALA A 327 -4.31 1.28 -23.17
C ALA A 327 -5.45 0.61 -22.39
N THR A 328 -5.61 -0.71 -22.53
CA THR A 328 -6.61 -1.47 -21.78
C THR A 328 -6.37 -1.39 -20.27
N SER A 329 -5.11 -1.50 -19.83
CA SER A 329 -4.77 -1.41 -18.40
C SER A 329 -5.07 -0.03 -17.81
N VAL A 330 -4.75 1.06 -18.51
CA VAL A 330 -5.12 2.42 -18.09
C VAL A 330 -6.64 2.56 -18.04
N LYS A 331 -7.33 2.13 -19.09
CA LYS A 331 -8.80 2.17 -19.19
C LYS A 331 -9.44 1.45 -17.99
N VAL A 332 -9.14 0.18 -17.79
CA VAL A 332 -9.70 -0.64 -16.68
C VAL A 332 -9.40 -0.02 -15.32
N ASN A 333 -8.17 0.52 -15.14
CA ASN A 333 -7.80 1.17 -13.89
C ASN A 333 -8.62 2.44 -13.63
N MET A 334 -8.84 3.28 -14.64
CA MET A 334 -9.65 4.49 -14.53
C MET A 334 -11.13 4.19 -14.32
N PHE A 335 -11.64 3.10 -14.87
CA PHE A 335 -13.01 2.62 -14.59
C PHE A 335 -13.25 2.28 -13.12
N VAL A 336 -12.21 1.99 -12.36
CA VAL A 336 -12.29 1.77 -10.90
C VAL A 336 -11.96 3.04 -10.14
N ALA A 337 -10.88 3.73 -10.51
CA ALA A 337 -10.35 4.86 -9.76
C ALA A 337 -11.29 6.08 -9.77
N ILE A 338 -11.89 6.41 -10.93
CA ILE A 338 -12.75 7.60 -11.07
C ILE A 338 -14.03 7.49 -10.23
N PRO A 339 -14.84 6.41 -10.32
CA PRO A 339 -16.03 6.29 -9.46
C PRO A 339 -15.69 6.20 -7.98
N CYS A 340 -14.57 5.56 -7.60
CA CYS A 340 -14.11 5.57 -6.21
C CYS A 340 -13.77 6.98 -5.74
N ALA A 341 -13.07 7.79 -6.57
CA ALA A 341 -12.77 9.18 -6.24
C ALA A 341 -14.05 10.00 -6.04
N VAL A 342 -14.97 9.96 -6.99
CA VAL A 342 -16.25 10.69 -6.92
C VAL A 342 -17.09 10.20 -5.73
N GLY A 343 -17.16 8.89 -5.49
CA GLY A 343 -17.86 8.30 -4.35
C GLY A 343 -17.30 8.80 -3.01
N LEU A 344 -15.96 8.84 -2.87
CA LEU A 344 -15.30 9.39 -1.67
C LEU A 344 -15.52 10.90 -1.53
N MET A 345 -15.57 11.65 -2.64
CA MET A 345 -15.89 13.09 -2.60
C MET A 345 -17.32 13.35 -2.13
N VAL A 346 -18.31 12.67 -2.69
CA VAL A 346 -19.73 12.89 -2.38
C VAL A 346 -20.11 12.32 -1.01
N LEU A 347 -19.62 11.12 -0.68
CA LEU A 347 -19.93 10.43 0.59
C LEU A 347 -18.87 10.63 1.67
N GLY A 348 -17.98 11.63 1.54
CA GLY A 348 -16.84 11.82 2.45
C GLY A 348 -17.24 11.88 3.93
N LYS A 349 -18.14 12.77 4.32
CA LYS A 349 -18.63 12.88 5.70
C LYS A 349 -19.36 11.60 6.18
N PRO A 350 -20.34 11.03 5.44
CA PRO A 350 -21.00 9.79 5.82
C PRO A 350 -20.04 8.61 6.01
N ILE A 351 -19.07 8.43 5.10
CA ILE A 351 -18.09 7.34 5.18
C ILE A 351 -17.18 7.54 6.39
N MET A 352 -16.74 8.77 6.64
CA MET A 352 -15.91 9.07 7.82
C MET A 352 -16.64 8.78 9.11
N LYS A 353 -17.90 9.22 9.27
CA LYS A 353 -18.72 8.91 10.45
C LYS A 353 -19.02 7.41 10.56
N MET A 354 -19.19 6.71 9.44
CA MET A 354 -19.45 5.27 9.40
C MET A 354 -18.23 4.46 9.90
N LEU A 355 -17.03 4.82 9.45
CA LEU A 355 -15.81 4.06 9.76
C LEU A 355 -15.08 4.59 11.00
N PHE A 356 -15.13 5.88 11.26
CA PHE A 356 -14.41 6.57 12.33
C PHE A 356 -15.34 7.51 13.11
N PRO A 357 -16.30 6.98 13.89
CA PRO A 357 -17.35 7.80 14.53
C PRO A 357 -16.82 8.80 15.56
N SER A 358 -15.65 8.55 16.13
CA SER A 358 -14.99 9.40 17.14
C SER A 358 -14.11 10.51 16.56
N THR A 359 -13.98 10.59 15.22
CA THR A 359 -13.17 11.63 14.57
C THR A 359 -13.99 12.88 14.30
N ASP A 360 -13.29 14.00 14.05
CA ASP A 360 -13.93 15.14 13.39
C ASP A 360 -14.21 14.79 11.92
N TYR A 361 -15.42 14.21 11.68
CA TYR A 361 -15.86 13.82 10.35
C TYR A 361 -16.24 15.02 9.46
N VAL A 362 -16.30 16.24 10.00
CA VAL A 362 -16.49 17.46 9.21
C VAL A 362 -15.19 17.82 8.50
N ILE A 363 -14.07 17.93 9.24
CA ILE A 363 -12.75 18.23 8.66
C ILE A 363 -12.34 17.08 7.74
N SER A 364 -12.41 15.83 8.22
CA SER A 364 -12.00 14.67 7.42
C SER A 364 -12.87 14.44 6.18
N GLY A 365 -14.17 14.76 6.26
CA GLY A 365 -15.07 14.75 5.12
C GLY A 365 -14.74 15.82 4.08
N ARG A 366 -14.34 17.03 4.51
CA ARG A 366 -13.82 18.08 3.61
C ARG A 366 -12.51 17.66 2.95
N LEU A 367 -11.60 17.01 3.69
CA LEU A 367 -10.38 16.45 3.12
C LEU A 367 -10.68 15.45 1.99
N LEU A 368 -11.68 14.57 2.18
CA LEU A 368 -12.11 13.63 1.14
C LEU A 368 -12.78 14.34 -0.05
N PHE A 369 -13.58 15.36 0.22
CA PHE A 369 -14.26 16.12 -0.84
C PHE A 369 -13.24 16.82 -1.77
N TYR A 370 -12.28 17.55 -1.22
CA TYR A 370 -11.29 18.26 -2.02
C TYR A 370 -10.13 17.36 -2.49
N GLY A 371 -9.76 16.37 -1.69
CA GLY A 371 -8.60 15.52 -1.92
C GLY A 371 -8.91 14.18 -2.60
N GLY A 372 -10.19 13.87 -2.90
CA GLY A 372 -10.58 12.60 -3.53
C GLY A 372 -9.95 12.37 -4.91
N ALA A 373 -9.63 13.44 -5.64
CA ALA A 373 -8.91 13.39 -6.91
C ALA A 373 -7.52 12.71 -6.80
N ALA A 374 -6.92 12.68 -5.61
CA ALA A 374 -5.67 11.97 -5.36
C ALA A 374 -5.74 10.48 -5.77
N VAL A 375 -6.91 9.84 -5.61
CA VAL A 375 -7.13 8.44 -6.03
C VAL A 375 -6.82 8.26 -7.51
N ILE A 376 -7.30 9.17 -8.36
CA ILE A 376 -7.10 9.11 -9.82
C ILE A 376 -5.62 9.24 -10.16
N PHE A 377 -4.94 10.21 -9.56
CA PHE A 377 -3.53 10.47 -9.86
C PHE A 377 -2.61 9.37 -9.31
N TYR A 378 -2.85 8.85 -8.09
CA TYR A 378 -2.11 7.71 -7.56
C TYR A 378 -2.33 6.45 -8.41
N ALA A 379 -3.56 6.18 -8.81
CA ALA A 379 -3.89 5.06 -9.68
C ALA A 379 -3.17 5.15 -11.03
N LEU A 380 -3.20 6.32 -11.66
CA LEU A 380 -2.56 6.56 -12.96
C LEU A 380 -1.03 6.53 -12.85
N SER A 381 -0.43 7.15 -11.81
CA SER A 381 1.01 7.10 -11.59
C SER A 381 1.50 5.68 -11.38
N THR A 382 0.75 4.84 -10.68
CA THR A 382 1.08 3.43 -10.44
C THR A 382 1.13 2.62 -11.74
N ILE A 383 0.14 2.77 -12.62
CA ILE A 383 0.10 2.09 -13.94
C ILE A 383 1.20 2.60 -14.87
N THR A 384 1.43 3.92 -14.90
CA THR A 384 2.48 4.50 -15.77
C THR A 384 3.88 4.17 -15.27
N ASN A 385 4.11 4.05 -13.96
CA ASN A 385 5.34 3.52 -13.39
C ASN A 385 5.59 2.07 -13.86
N ALA A 386 4.55 1.21 -13.80
CA ALA A 386 4.63 -0.17 -14.29
C ALA A 386 4.91 -0.23 -15.81
N ALA A 387 4.34 0.69 -16.60
CA ALA A 387 4.63 0.79 -18.03
C ALA A 387 6.10 1.13 -18.30
N LEU A 388 6.68 2.09 -17.57
CA LEU A 388 8.10 2.45 -17.68
C LEU A 388 9.02 1.31 -17.24
N GLN A 389 8.63 0.53 -16.22
CA GLN A 389 9.33 -0.70 -15.83
C GLN A 389 9.26 -1.75 -16.95
N GLY A 390 8.10 -1.92 -17.58
CA GLY A 390 7.91 -2.80 -18.73
C GLY A 390 8.75 -2.39 -19.96
N LEU A 391 9.08 -1.10 -20.09
CA LEU A 391 9.97 -0.57 -21.13
C LEU A 391 11.47 -0.68 -20.78
N ASP A 392 11.81 -1.32 -19.65
CA ASP A 392 13.18 -1.39 -19.11
C ASP A 392 13.78 0.00 -18.80
N LYS A 393 12.93 0.93 -18.38
CA LYS A 393 13.33 2.30 -18.00
C LYS A 393 13.11 2.54 -16.49
N MET A 394 13.59 1.60 -15.66
CA MET A 394 13.37 1.61 -14.20
C MET A 394 13.86 2.89 -13.50
N ASN A 395 14.86 3.57 -14.05
CA ASN A 395 15.39 4.81 -13.48
C ASN A 395 14.46 6.02 -13.65
N LEU A 396 13.55 6.00 -14.65
CA LEU A 396 12.66 7.12 -14.91
C LEU A 396 11.62 7.33 -13.79
N PRO A 397 10.88 6.32 -13.34
CA PRO A 397 9.98 6.48 -12.19
C PRO A 397 10.65 7.06 -10.96
N VAL A 398 11.91 6.66 -10.66
CA VAL A 398 12.68 7.17 -9.53
C VAL A 398 13.00 8.66 -9.71
N ARG A 399 13.48 9.05 -10.90
CA ARG A 399 13.75 10.47 -11.23
C ARG A 399 12.49 11.32 -11.16
N HIS A 400 11.38 10.84 -11.73
CA HIS A 400 10.11 11.56 -11.71
C HIS A 400 9.58 11.72 -10.29
N SER A 401 9.67 10.69 -9.47
CA SER A 401 9.30 10.76 -8.05
C SER A 401 10.20 11.72 -7.27
N ALA A 402 11.51 11.77 -7.55
CA ALA A 402 12.44 12.71 -6.91
C ALA A 402 12.14 14.17 -7.29
N ILE A 403 11.88 14.44 -8.58
CA ILE A 403 11.47 15.79 -9.06
C ILE A 403 10.16 16.19 -8.41
N SER A 404 9.17 15.28 -8.42
CA SER A 404 7.88 15.52 -7.79
C SER A 404 8.01 15.79 -6.30
N LEU A 405 8.87 15.04 -5.59
CA LEU A 405 9.14 15.24 -4.17
C LEU A 405 9.76 16.63 -3.91
N ALA A 406 10.69 17.08 -4.73
CA ALA A 406 11.29 18.40 -4.58
C ALA A 406 10.23 19.52 -4.75
N ILE A 407 9.39 19.44 -5.78
CA ILE A 407 8.28 20.37 -6.00
C ILE A 407 7.30 20.33 -4.83
N HIS A 408 6.95 19.13 -4.36
CA HIS A 408 6.04 18.91 -3.25
C HIS A 408 6.56 19.54 -1.95
N VAL A 409 7.83 19.35 -1.61
CA VAL A 409 8.45 19.92 -0.40
C VAL A 409 8.39 21.45 -0.44
N VAL A 410 8.75 22.06 -1.58
CA VAL A 410 8.67 23.51 -1.74
C VAL A 410 7.23 23.99 -1.57
N LEU A 411 6.27 23.31 -2.21
CA LEU A 411 4.85 23.67 -2.12
C LEU A 411 4.34 23.59 -0.67
N VAL A 412 4.63 22.49 0.04
CA VAL A 412 4.19 22.29 1.44
C VAL A 412 4.81 23.36 2.35
N VAL A 413 6.11 23.65 2.22
CA VAL A 413 6.78 24.69 3.01
C VAL A 413 6.18 26.07 2.76
N VAL A 414 5.97 26.43 1.48
CA VAL A 414 5.39 27.73 1.12
C VAL A 414 3.97 27.85 1.68
N LEU A 415 3.13 26.84 1.47
CA LEU A 415 1.75 26.89 1.95
C LEU A 415 1.66 26.91 3.47
N LEU A 416 2.48 26.14 4.20
CA LEU A 416 2.48 26.13 5.67
C LEU A 416 2.97 27.46 6.26
N LYS A 417 3.92 28.16 5.59
CA LYS A 417 4.46 29.44 6.09
C LYS A 417 3.61 30.64 5.74
N PHE A 418 2.99 30.65 4.56
CA PHE A 418 2.34 31.85 4.03
C PHE A 418 0.80 31.76 3.98
N THR A 419 0.21 30.63 4.40
CA THR A 419 -1.25 30.44 4.44
C THR A 419 -1.70 29.82 5.75
N ASN A 420 -2.97 30.06 6.11
CA ASN A 420 -3.62 29.45 7.28
C ASN A 420 -4.44 28.20 6.91
N LEU A 421 -4.02 27.46 5.87
CA LEU A 421 -4.76 26.28 5.41
C LEU A 421 -4.65 25.07 6.33
N GLY A 422 -3.72 25.06 7.28
CA GLY A 422 -3.59 23.97 8.25
C GLY A 422 -3.42 22.60 7.58
N VAL A 423 -4.21 21.61 8.01
CA VAL A 423 -4.15 20.23 7.51
C VAL A 423 -4.46 20.10 6.00
N TYR A 424 -5.15 21.06 5.41
CA TYR A 424 -5.43 21.05 3.97
C TYR A 424 -4.16 21.16 3.11
N VAL A 425 -3.07 21.71 3.66
CA VAL A 425 -1.76 21.73 2.96
C VAL A 425 -1.27 20.31 2.68
N LEU A 426 -1.40 19.40 3.66
CA LEU A 426 -1.03 18.00 3.47
C LEU A 426 -1.92 17.31 2.42
N MET A 427 -3.21 17.65 2.40
CA MET A 427 -4.13 17.16 1.37
C MET A 427 -3.75 17.67 -0.03
N ILE A 428 -3.43 18.95 -0.18
CA ILE A 428 -2.95 19.53 -1.45
C ILE A 428 -1.69 18.80 -1.89
N GLY A 429 -0.75 18.56 -0.98
CA GLY A 429 0.45 17.77 -1.23
C GLY A 429 0.15 16.35 -1.72
N THR A 430 -0.83 15.68 -1.10
CA THR A 430 -1.27 14.33 -1.49
C THR A 430 -1.87 14.27 -2.90
N VAL A 431 -2.46 15.37 -3.39
CA VAL A 431 -2.98 15.46 -4.76
C VAL A 431 -1.88 15.84 -5.75
N THR A 432 -1.06 16.85 -5.41
CA THR A 432 -0.07 17.42 -6.34
C THR A 432 1.13 16.49 -6.59
N TYR A 433 1.58 15.75 -5.56
CA TYR A 433 2.69 14.81 -5.72
C TYR A 433 2.43 13.77 -6.83
N PRO A 434 1.37 12.95 -6.78
CA PRO A 434 1.12 11.98 -7.83
C PRO A 434 0.72 12.62 -9.17
N LEU A 435 0.14 13.82 -9.17
CA LEU A 435 -0.16 14.58 -10.39
C LEU A 435 1.12 14.90 -11.17
N VAL A 436 2.15 15.43 -10.51
CA VAL A 436 3.44 15.72 -11.14
C VAL A 436 4.09 14.44 -11.67
N VAL A 437 4.06 13.34 -10.88
CA VAL A 437 4.55 12.04 -11.34
C VAL A 437 3.80 11.58 -12.59
N CYS A 438 2.47 11.73 -12.64
CA CYS A 438 1.68 11.39 -13.83
C CYS A 438 2.10 12.15 -15.06
N ILE A 439 2.29 13.47 -14.95
CA ILE A 439 2.70 14.33 -16.07
C ILE A 439 4.07 13.89 -16.60
N LEU A 440 5.05 13.71 -15.74
CA LEU A 440 6.40 13.30 -16.11
C LEU A 440 6.43 11.88 -16.71
N ASN A 441 5.68 10.96 -16.12
CA ASN A 441 5.54 9.61 -16.65
C ASN A 441 4.86 9.61 -18.03
N TRP A 442 3.82 10.38 -18.20
CA TRP A 442 3.12 10.50 -19.48
C TRP A 442 4.07 10.95 -20.59
N ILE A 443 4.84 12.03 -20.35
CA ILE A 443 5.84 12.53 -21.31
C ILE A 443 6.81 11.40 -21.67
N SER A 444 7.30 10.64 -20.68
CA SER A 444 8.25 9.56 -20.90
C SER A 444 7.63 8.36 -21.60
N VAL A 445 6.42 7.94 -21.23
CA VAL A 445 5.71 6.83 -21.89
C VAL A 445 5.41 7.17 -23.35
N ASN A 446 4.99 8.42 -23.63
CA ASN A 446 4.78 8.88 -25.01
C ASN A 446 6.10 8.84 -25.81
N LYS A 447 7.20 9.31 -25.24
CA LYS A 447 8.52 9.32 -25.89
C LYS A 447 9.03 7.91 -26.21
N TYR A 448 8.96 6.96 -25.26
CA TYR A 448 9.60 5.65 -25.39
C TYR A 448 8.69 4.56 -25.97
N ALA A 449 7.39 4.62 -25.74
CA ALA A 449 6.41 3.68 -26.28
C ALA A 449 5.68 4.21 -27.51
N ARG A 450 5.82 5.52 -27.83
CA ARG A 450 4.98 6.23 -28.83
C ARG A 450 3.48 5.99 -28.57
N TYR A 451 3.11 5.95 -27.29
CA TYR A 451 1.76 5.69 -26.85
C TYR A 451 0.97 7.01 -26.74
N LYS A 452 -0.14 7.08 -27.47
CA LYS A 452 -1.10 8.17 -27.34
C LYS A 452 -2.25 7.72 -26.46
N GLN A 453 -2.47 8.42 -25.36
CA GLN A 453 -3.55 8.11 -24.43
C GLN A 453 -4.90 8.43 -25.06
N GLU A 454 -5.76 7.44 -25.05
CA GLU A 454 -7.17 7.61 -25.37
C GLU A 454 -7.88 8.27 -24.19
N ILE A 455 -8.42 9.47 -24.40
CA ILE A 455 -8.99 10.31 -23.31
C ILE A 455 -10.50 10.05 -23.18
N THR A 456 -11.22 9.95 -24.28
CA THR A 456 -12.68 9.90 -24.26
C THR A 456 -13.22 8.67 -23.55
N LYS A 457 -12.79 7.48 -23.97
CA LYS A 457 -13.27 6.22 -23.39
C LYS A 457 -12.64 5.91 -22.04
N SER A 458 -11.37 6.32 -21.83
CA SER A 458 -10.64 5.98 -20.61
C SER A 458 -10.89 6.95 -19.45
N PHE A 459 -11.23 8.22 -19.72
CA PHE A 459 -11.40 9.25 -18.69
C PHE A 459 -12.76 9.93 -18.73
N LEU A 460 -13.17 10.52 -19.90
CA LEU A 460 -14.38 11.32 -19.95
C LEU A 460 -15.64 10.49 -19.72
N LEU A 461 -15.69 9.30 -20.26
CA LEU A 461 -16.86 8.44 -20.13
C LEU A 461 -17.03 7.88 -18.71
N PRO A 462 -15.98 7.35 -18.01
CA PRO A 462 -16.07 7.04 -16.58
C PRO A 462 -16.39 8.26 -15.73
N LEU A 463 -15.86 9.44 -16.07
CA LEU A 463 -16.14 10.68 -15.33
C LEU A 463 -17.61 11.08 -15.46
N ALA A 464 -18.17 11.06 -16.67
CA ALA A 464 -19.59 11.34 -16.91
C ALA A 464 -20.50 10.37 -16.15
N ALA A 465 -20.22 9.06 -16.23
CA ALA A 465 -20.97 8.04 -15.49
C ALA A 465 -20.84 8.25 -13.97
N SER A 466 -19.65 8.61 -13.48
CA SER A 466 -19.42 8.90 -12.06
C SER A 466 -20.11 10.19 -11.62
N ALA A 467 -20.18 11.20 -12.48
CA ALA A 467 -20.92 12.44 -12.19
C ALA A 467 -22.43 12.16 -12.03
N VAL A 468 -23.02 11.34 -12.92
CA VAL A 468 -24.41 10.90 -12.77
C VAL A 468 -24.60 10.12 -11.47
N MET A 469 -23.71 9.14 -11.18
CA MET A 469 -23.70 8.40 -9.92
C MET A 469 -23.66 9.35 -8.72
N GLY A 470 -22.70 10.28 -8.70
CA GLY A 470 -22.53 11.23 -7.61
C GLY A 470 -23.73 12.16 -7.43
N GLY A 471 -24.31 12.65 -8.53
CA GLY A 471 -25.53 13.46 -8.50
C GLY A 471 -26.74 12.71 -7.92
N VAL A 472 -26.97 11.47 -8.36
CA VAL A 472 -28.05 10.64 -7.81
C VAL A 472 -27.85 10.33 -6.33
N ILE A 473 -26.60 9.98 -5.93
CA ILE A 473 -26.28 9.77 -4.50
C ILE A 473 -26.52 11.04 -3.69
N ALA A 474 -26.12 12.20 -4.19
CA ALA A 474 -26.37 13.47 -3.51
C ALA A 474 -27.87 13.74 -3.31
N ILE A 475 -28.70 13.48 -4.33
CA ILE A 475 -30.17 13.60 -4.24
C ILE A 475 -30.74 12.61 -3.23
N ILE A 476 -30.34 11.34 -3.25
CA ILE A 476 -30.79 10.32 -2.29
C ILE A 476 -30.41 10.72 -0.85
N ARG A 477 -29.33 11.46 -0.67
CA ARG A 477 -28.88 11.94 0.65
C ARG A 477 -29.66 13.14 1.18
N LEU A 478 -30.31 13.94 0.34
CA LEU A 478 -31.04 15.15 0.77
C LEU A 478 -32.04 14.91 1.92
N PRO A 479 -32.88 13.85 1.89
CA PRO A 479 -33.86 13.62 2.95
C PRO A 479 -33.25 13.31 4.32
N PHE A 480 -31.99 12.83 4.35
CA PHE A 480 -31.32 12.48 5.61
C PHE A 480 -30.73 13.71 6.34
N GLY A 481 -30.64 14.87 5.68
CA GLY A 481 -30.05 16.07 6.26
C GLY A 481 -28.55 15.99 6.56
N ASP A 482 -28.11 16.84 7.53
CA ASP A 482 -26.66 16.85 7.89
C ASP A 482 -26.30 15.60 8.68
N VAL A 483 -25.15 15.02 8.32
CA VAL A 483 -24.55 13.85 8.98
C VAL A 483 -24.34 14.06 10.48
N THR A 484 -24.13 15.30 10.92
CA THR A 484 -23.94 15.66 12.33
C THR A 484 -25.14 15.29 13.19
N ASN A 485 -26.35 15.45 12.66
CA ASN A 485 -27.61 15.23 13.37
C ASN A 485 -28.12 13.78 13.29
N LEU A 486 -27.49 12.94 12.47
CA LEU A 486 -27.90 11.54 12.32
C LEU A 486 -27.38 10.67 13.45
N SER A 487 -28.17 9.69 13.89
CA SER A 487 -27.64 8.63 14.74
C SER A 487 -26.60 7.80 13.96
N TYR A 488 -25.69 7.14 14.69
CA TYR A 488 -24.66 6.29 14.08
C TYR A 488 -25.26 5.21 13.16
N VAL A 489 -26.31 4.52 13.65
CA VAL A 489 -26.97 3.43 12.92
C VAL A 489 -27.61 3.94 11.63
N VAL A 490 -28.35 5.04 11.69
CA VAL A 490 -29.00 5.64 10.50
C VAL A 490 -27.93 6.08 9.49
N ASN A 491 -26.84 6.70 9.95
CA ASN A 491 -25.73 7.05 9.05
C ASN A 491 -25.08 5.83 8.43
N PHE A 492 -24.81 4.76 9.22
CA PHE A 492 -24.20 3.53 8.74
C PHE A 492 -25.04 2.88 7.65
N VAL A 493 -26.34 2.70 7.89
CA VAL A 493 -27.26 2.07 6.95
C VAL A 493 -27.41 2.94 5.69
N SER A 494 -27.66 4.24 5.85
CA SER A 494 -27.84 5.14 4.70
C SER A 494 -26.57 5.29 3.86
N ALA A 495 -25.39 5.38 4.47
CA ALA A 495 -24.13 5.41 3.75
C ALA A 495 -23.86 4.09 2.99
N GLY A 496 -24.09 2.95 3.64
CA GLY A 496 -23.98 1.64 3.01
C GLY A 496 -24.91 1.46 1.82
N MET A 497 -26.18 1.87 1.97
CA MET A 497 -27.16 1.87 0.87
C MET A 497 -26.70 2.78 -0.29
N CYS A 498 -26.25 4.00 0.01
CA CYS A 498 -25.74 4.92 -1.01
C CYS A 498 -24.53 4.33 -1.78
N ILE A 499 -23.62 3.63 -1.09
CA ILE A 499 -22.49 2.96 -1.74
C ILE A 499 -22.99 1.87 -2.70
N LEU A 500 -23.90 0.99 -2.26
CA LEU A 500 -24.44 -0.08 -3.09
C LEU A 500 -25.21 0.46 -4.30
N ILE A 501 -26.11 1.43 -4.07
CA ILE A 501 -26.87 2.08 -5.15
C ILE A 501 -25.92 2.79 -6.11
N GLY A 502 -24.89 3.47 -5.60
CA GLY A 502 -23.89 4.12 -6.43
C GLY A 502 -23.15 3.15 -7.37
N ILE A 503 -22.73 2.01 -6.86
CA ILE A 503 -22.11 0.96 -7.67
C ILE A 503 -23.04 0.50 -8.80
N LEU A 504 -24.33 0.26 -8.47
CA LEU A 504 -25.31 -0.18 -9.46
C LEU A 504 -25.55 0.89 -10.54
N ILE A 505 -25.73 2.14 -10.13
CA ILE A 505 -25.94 3.27 -11.07
C ILE A 505 -24.72 3.46 -11.96
N TYR A 506 -23.51 3.44 -11.40
CA TYR A 506 -22.29 3.59 -12.18
C TYR A 506 -22.21 2.53 -13.29
N PHE A 507 -22.37 1.25 -12.93
CA PHE A 507 -22.32 0.18 -13.90
C PHE A 507 -23.48 0.27 -14.92
N ALA A 508 -24.69 0.60 -14.50
CA ALA A 508 -25.81 0.79 -15.41
C ALA A 508 -25.52 1.90 -16.45
N VAL A 509 -25.07 3.06 -15.99
CA VAL A 509 -24.76 4.20 -16.87
C VAL A 509 -23.59 3.85 -17.80
N ILE A 510 -22.52 3.23 -17.31
CA ILE A 510 -21.37 2.89 -18.12
C ILE A 510 -21.71 1.88 -19.24
N PHE A 511 -22.58 0.91 -18.97
CA PHE A 511 -23.08 -0.03 -19.97
C PHE A 511 -24.01 0.64 -20.99
N LEU A 512 -24.92 1.51 -20.54
CA LEU A 512 -25.79 2.30 -21.43
C LEU A 512 -24.96 3.19 -22.37
N MET A 513 -23.86 3.77 -21.88
CA MET A 513 -22.93 4.57 -22.68
C MET A 513 -21.98 3.72 -23.55
N LYS A 514 -22.13 2.39 -23.55
CA LYS A 514 -21.26 1.43 -24.27
C LYS A 514 -19.76 1.62 -23.94
N GLY A 515 -19.47 1.95 -22.69
CA GLY A 515 -18.13 2.25 -22.20
C GLY A 515 -17.25 1.02 -22.03
N LEU A 516 -17.84 -0.15 -21.74
CA LEU A 516 -17.18 -1.42 -21.58
C LEU A 516 -17.52 -2.37 -22.72
N THR A 517 -16.49 -2.94 -23.33
CA THR A 517 -16.62 -4.01 -24.33
C THR A 517 -16.39 -5.37 -23.68
N HIS A 518 -16.73 -6.46 -24.41
CA HIS A 518 -16.42 -7.82 -23.98
C HIS A 518 -14.91 -8.00 -23.68
N GLU A 519 -14.07 -7.48 -24.57
CA GLU A 519 -12.61 -7.55 -24.42
C GLU A 519 -12.10 -6.83 -23.16
N ASP A 520 -12.67 -5.67 -22.84
CA ASP A 520 -12.34 -4.95 -21.61
C ASP A 520 -12.69 -5.77 -20.36
N LEU A 521 -13.84 -6.46 -20.39
CA LEU A 521 -14.32 -7.27 -19.27
C LEU A 521 -13.45 -8.52 -19.02
N LEU A 522 -12.76 -9.05 -20.04
CA LEU A 522 -11.81 -10.16 -19.83
C LEU A 522 -10.62 -9.77 -18.93
N ASP A 523 -10.21 -8.52 -18.98
CA ASP A 523 -9.13 -7.99 -18.14
C ASP A 523 -9.63 -7.51 -16.74
N PHE A 524 -10.95 -7.49 -16.52
CA PHE A 524 -11.54 -7.08 -15.22
C PHE A 524 -11.57 -8.25 -14.22
N PRO A 525 -11.28 -8.00 -12.93
CA PRO A 525 -11.58 -8.97 -11.89
C PRO A 525 -13.08 -9.33 -11.90
N MET A 526 -13.40 -10.60 -12.03
CA MET A 526 -14.79 -11.10 -12.14
C MET A 526 -15.56 -10.59 -13.40
N GLY A 527 -14.89 -10.07 -14.41
CA GLY A 527 -15.51 -9.43 -15.58
C GLY A 527 -16.53 -10.31 -16.31
N LEU A 528 -16.26 -11.62 -16.48
CA LEU A 528 -17.23 -12.57 -17.05
C LEU A 528 -18.52 -12.71 -16.23
N ARG A 529 -18.47 -12.53 -14.91
CA ARG A 529 -19.67 -12.52 -14.05
C ARG A 529 -20.45 -11.22 -14.24
N ILE A 530 -19.73 -10.10 -14.30
CA ILE A 530 -20.30 -8.76 -14.54
C ILE A 530 -20.98 -8.75 -15.91
N GLU A 531 -20.33 -9.29 -16.94
CA GLU A 531 -20.92 -9.42 -18.29
C GLU A 531 -22.21 -10.26 -18.29
N ARG A 532 -22.20 -11.41 -17.62
CA ARG A 532 -23.39 -12.28 -17.53
C ARG A 532 -24.57 -11.56 -16.87
N ILE A 533 -24.30 -10.76 -15.83
CA ILE A 533 -25.34 -9.95 -15.17
C ILE A 533 -25.82 -8.83 -16.11
N ALA A 534 -24.89 -8.12 -16.77
CA ALA A 534 -25.23 -7.05 -17.70
C ALA A 534 -26.09 -7.55 -18.89
N ARG A 535 -25.76 -8.73 -19.44
CA ARG A 535 -26.58 -9.38 -20.50
C ARG A 535 -27.96 -9.79 -19.99
N LYS A 536 -28.07 -10.33 -18.74
CA LYS A 536 -29.37 -10.66 -18.12
C LYS A 536 -30.25 -9.43 -17.91
N LEU A 537 -29.65 -8.28 -17.63
CA LEU A 537 -30.34 -7.00 -17.43
C LEU A 537 -30.55 -6.22 -18.73
N HIS A 538 -30.26 -6.79 -19.90
CA HIS A 538 -30.34 -6.16 -21.24
C HIS A 538 -29.51 -4.87 -21.36
N LEU A 539 -28.51 -4.66 -20.50
CA LEU A 539 -27.61 -3.52 -20.52
C LEU A 539 -26.44 -3.70 -21.52
N MET A 540 -26.21 -4.92 -21.98
CA MET A 540 -25.18 -5.28 -22.96
C MET A 540 -25.77 -6.30 -23.96
N LYS A 541 -25.49 -6.10 -25.26
CA LYS A 541 -25.92 -7.03 -26.34
C LYS A 541 -25.04 -8.29 -26.37
#